data_7dd88650a1766ec34d867596d71070b3
#
_entry.id   7dd88650a1766ec34d867596d71070b3
#
_cell.length_a   1.000
_cell.length_b   1.000
_cell.length_c   1.000
_cell.angle_alpha   90.00
_cell.angle_beta   90.00
_cell.angle_gamma   90.00
#
_symmetry.space_group_name_H-M   'P 1'
#
loop_
_entity.id
_entity.type
_entity.pdbx_description
1 polymer ?
#
loop_
_entity_poly.entity_id
_entity_poly.type
_entity_poly.pdbx_seq_one_letter_code
_entity_poly.pdbx_strand_id
1 'polypeptide(L)'
;TPYPFGHIGPEYVQYLSGTCREVTDFAVYLFRALGIPCAIDFVPVRSYINAGHFWLTTWNKDGEEYMTDFPQKLVPVRENWWYRWDDSSKVYRYTFSANREMYEQMAKYGEELYPFWRLPKFIDVTHEYGYYLKEELVIPLEKQYKVKRSGKIAYLCVSDRDRWTPVDWTE
;
A
#
# COMPACT_ATOMS: atom_id res chain seq x y z
N THR A 1 -1.24 -10.02 20.54
CA THR A 1 0.14 -9.99 21.05
C THR A 1 1.06 -9.72 19.88
N PRO A 2 1.96 -8.73 19.95
CA PRO A 2 2.92 -8.52 18.87
C PRO A 2 3.76 -9.80 18.72
N TYR A 3 3.91 -10.23 17.49
CA TYR A 3 4.60 -11.46 17.15
C TYR A 3 6.12 -11.24 17.30
N PRO A 4 6.83 -12.00 18.11
CA PRO A 4 8.23 -11.69 18.41
C PRO A 4 9.21 -12.06 17.28
N PHE A 5 8.76 -12.75 16.23
CA PHE A 5 9.63 -13.31 15.21
C PHE A 5 9.46 -12.72 13.80
N GLY A 6 8.73 -11.62 13.64
CA GLY A 6 8.47 -11.02 12.33
C GLY A 6 7.48 -11.82 11.47
N HIS A 7 7.51 -11.62 10.16
CA HIS A 7 6.58 -12.26 9.23
C HIS A 7 6.99 -13.70 8.96
N ILE A 8 6.13 -14.64 9.29
CA ILE A 8 6.43 -16.08 9.27
C ILE A 8 5.78 -16.84 8.11
N GLY A 9 5.02 -16.15 7.24
CA GLY A 9 4.41 -16.80 6.07
C GLY A 9 3.58 -18.05 6.45
N PRO A 10 3.87 -19.22 5.84
CA PRO A 10 3.09 -20.44 6.08
C PRO A 10 3.16 -20.94 7.53
N GLU A 11 4.15 -20.56 8.30
CA GLU A 11 4.27 -20.92 9.72
C GLU A 11 3.20 -20.28 10.58
N TYR A 12 2.49 -19.26 10.07
CA TYR A 12 1.33 -18.67 10.74
C TYR A 12 0.32 -19.70 11.23
N VAL A 13 0.12 -20.79 10.46
CA VAL A 13 -0.78 -21.90 10.83
C VAL A 13 -0.46 -22.49 12.19
N GLN A 14 0.82 -22.55 12.56
CA GLN A 14 1.26 -23.15 13.81
C GLN A 14 0.84 -22.32 15.03
N TYR A 15 0.68 -21.03 14.84
CA TYR A 15 0.48 -20.09 15.94
C TYR A 15 -0.95 -19.53 15.97
N LEU A 16 -1.68 -19.59 14.87
CA LEU A 16 -3.06 -19.10 14.71
C LEU A 16 -3.25 -17.65 15.22
N SER A 17 -2.20 -16.85 15.12
CA SER A 17 -2.15 -15.49 15.65
C SER A 17 -1.25 -14.62 14.79
N GLY A 18 -1.69 -13.41 14.50
CA GLY A 18 -0.92 -12.45 13.71
C GLY A 18 -1.71 -11.19 13.43
N THR A 19 -1.06 -10.25 12.77
CA THR A 19 -1.67 -9.04 12.25
C THR A 19 -2.20 -9.28 10.83
N CYS A 20 -2.81 -8.26 10.22
CA CYS A 20 -3.24 -8.34 8.81
C CYS A 20 -2.08 -8.75 7.87
N ARG A 21 -0.84 -8.38 8.21
CA ARG A 21 0.33 -8.74 7.40
C ARG A 21 0.60 -10.25 7.40
N GLU A 22 0.68 -10.88 8.56
CA GLU A 22 0.94 -12.33 8.67
C GLU A 22 -0.20 -13.14 8.06
N VAL A 23 -1.45 -12.72 8.28
CA VAL A 23 -2.62 -13.37 7.70
C VAL A 23 -2.60 -13.29 6.18
N THR A 24 -2.26 -12.13 5.63
CA THR A 24 -2.15 -11.94 4.17
C THR A 24 -0.98 -12.73 3.58
N ASP A 25 0.19 -12.74 4.22
CA ASP A 25 1.32 -13.56 3.80
C ASP A 25 0.94 -15.05 3.73
N PHE A 26 0.25 -15.56 4.75
CA PHE A 26 -0.25 -16.93 4.76
C PHE A 26 -1.23 -17.18 3.59
N ALA A 27 -2.19 -16.29 3.38
CA ALA A 27 -3.15 -16.41 2.28
C ALA A 27 -2.44 -16.46 0.91
N VAL A 28 -1.41 -15.63 0.70
CA VAL A 28 -0.60 -15.65 -0.53
C VAL A 28 0.09 -17.00 -0.73
N TYR A 29 0.67 -17.59 0.31
CA TYR A 29 1.26 -18.92 0.20
C TYR A 29 0.21 -19.97 -0.16
N LEU A 30 -0.97 -19.92 0.47
CA LEU A 30 -2.05 -20.85 0.21
C LEU A 30 -2.55 -20.75 -1.24
N PHE A 31 -2.84 -19.54 -1.73
CA PHE A 31 -3.32 -19.31 -3.08
C PHE A 31 -2.31 -19.78 -4.12
N ARG A 32 -1.04 -19.47 -3.93
CA ARG A 32 0.03 -19.92 -4.84
C ARG A 32 0.25 -21.41 -4.82
N ALA A 33 0.14 -22.06 -3.66
CA ALA A 33 0.22 -23.51 -3.57
C ALA A 33 -0.91 -24.19 -4.36
N LEU A 34 -2.05 -23.51 -4.52
CA LEU A 34 -3.17 -23.94 -5.35
C LEU A 34 -3.08 -23.50 -6.82
N GLY A 35 -1.98 -22.83 -7.21
CA GLY A 35 -1.80 -22.31 -8.57
C GLY A 35 -2.63 -21.06 -8.90
N ILE A 36 -3.16 -20.38 -7.90
CA ILE A 36 -3.98 -19.18 -8.06
C ILE A 36 -3.06 -17.95 -8.05
N PRO A 37 -3.07 -17.10 -9.10
CA PRO A 37 -2.29 -15.87 -9.13
C PRO A 37 -2.80 -14.89 -8.08
N CYS A 38 -1.87 -14.35 -7.27
CA CYS A 38 -2.24 -13.40 -6.24
C CYS A 38 -1.07 -12.47 -5.88
N ALA A 39 -1.42 -11.33 -5.30
CA ALA A 39 -0.49 -10.33 -4.80
C ALA A 39 -0.92 -9.84 -3.41
N ILE A 40 -0.07 -9.05 -2.79
CA ILE A 40 -0.38 -8.32 -1.56
C ILE A 40 -0.57 -6.87 -1.94
N ASP A 41 -1.75 -6.34 -1.65
CA ASP A 41 -2.02 -4.92 -1.70
C ASP A 41 -2.05 -4.35 -0.29
N PHE A 42 -1.70 -3.09 -0.16
CA PHE A 42 -1.64 -2.46 1.14
C PHE A 42 -1.80 -0.94 1.07
N VAL A 43 -2.23 -0.37 2.20
CA VAL A 43 -2.17 1.06 2.47
C VAL A 43 -1.11 1.32 3.53
N PRO A 44 -0.20 2.27 3.33
CA PRO A 44 0.85 2.55 4.30
C PRO A 44 0.32 3.15 5.59
N VAL A 45 -0.74 3.93 5.49
CA VAL A 45 -1.37 4.61 6.62
C VAL A 45 -2.84 4.90 6.32
N ARG A 46 -3.69 4.81 7.33
CA ARG A 46 -5.08 5.24 7.30
C ARG A 46 -5.22 6.56 8.04
N SER A 47 -6.13 7.43 7.59
CA SER A 47 -6.27 8.78 8.12
C SER A 47 -6.75 8.86 9.58
N TYR A 48 -7.34 7.81 10.11
CA TYR A 48 -7.94 7.80 11.45
C TYR A 48 -7.25 6.89 12.47
N ILE A 49 -6.33 6.04 12.02
CA ILE A 49 -5.53 5.17 12.88
C ILE A 49 -4.08 5.16 12.41
N ASN A 50 -3.17 5.19 13.37
CA ASN A 50 -1.72 5.16 13.10
C ASN A 50 -1.26 3.75 12.70
N ALA A 51 -1.86 3.19 11.64
CA ALA A 51 -1.53 1.87 11.13
C ALA A 51 -1.93 1.73 9.66
N GLY A 52 -1.12 1.03 8.90
CA GLY A 52 -1.47 0.54 7.58
C GLY A 52 -2.39 -0.67 7.62
N HIS A 53 -2.72 -1.17 6.45
CA HIS A 53 -3.48 -2.41 6.29
C HIS A 53 -2.97 -3.20 5.09
N PHE A 54 -3.09 -4.53 5.15
CA PHE A 54 -2.66 -5.46 4.12
C PHE A 54 -3.79 -6.42 3.80
N TRP A 55 -3.94 -6.74 2.51
CA TRP A 55 -4.91 -7.74 2.05
C TRP A 55 -4.38 -8.48 0.82
N LEU A 56 -5.04 -9.58 0.49
CA LEU A 56 -4.74 -10.35 -0.70
C LEU A 56 -5.58 -9.85 -1.87
N THR A 57 -4.94 -9.69 -3.02
CA THR A 57 -5.57 -9.44 -4.31
C THR A 57 -5.31 -10.62 -5.25
N THR A 58 -6.32 -11.03 -6.00
CA THR A 58 -6.26 -12.13 -6.96
C THR A 58 -7.05 -11.80 -8.22
N TRP A 59 -6.86 -12.56 -9.27
CA TRP A 59 -7.53 -12.36 -10.56
C TRP A 59 -8.27 -13.61 -10.99
N ASN A 60 -9.46 -13.44 -11.57
CA ASN A 60 -10.13 -14.52 -12.25
C ASN A 60 -9.53 -14.74 -13.67
N LYS A 61 -10.04 -15.75 -14.37
CA LYS A 61 -9.60 -16.08 -15.73
C LYS A 61 -9.82 -14.94 -16.76
N ASP A 62 -10.71 -14.02 -16.50
CA ASP A 62 -11.07 -12.90 -17.37
C ASP A 62 -10.26 -11.62 -17.01
N GLY A 63 -9.37 -11.72 -16.02
CA GLY A 63 -8.51 -10.64 -15.56
C GLY A 63 -9.20 -9.66 -14.60
N GLU A 64 -10.40 -9.98 -14.14
CA GLU A 64 -11.08 -9.15 -13.13
C GLU A 64 -10.43 -9.36 -11.76
N GLU A 65 -10.28 -8.27 -11.03
CA GLU A 65 -9.62 -8.26 -9.73
C GLU A 65 -10.58 -8.47 -8.58
N TYR A 66 -10.16 -9.31 -7.67
CA TYR A 66 -10.84 -9.61 -6.41
C TYR A 66 -9.90 -9.44 -5.25
N MET A 67 -10.42 -8.99 -4.12
CA MET A 67 -9.66 -8.85 -2.89
C MET A 67 -10.32 -9.59 -1.73
N THR A 68 -9.53 -9.89 -0.71
CA THR A 68 -10.02 -10.44 0.55
C THR A 68 -9.13 -10.06 1.72
N ASP A 69 -9.76 -9.67 2.82
CA ASP A 69 -9.18 -9.75 4.17
C ASP A 69 -9.33 -11.20 4.64
N PHE A 70 -8.40 -12.05 4.22
CA PHE A 70 -8.49 -13.48 4.53
C PHE A 70 -8.73 -13.73 6.04
N PRO A 71 -9.65 -14.65 6.43
CA PRO A 71 -10.36 -15.62 5.61
C PRO A 71 -11.77 -15.20 5.11
N GLN A 72 -12.01 -13.92 4.94
CA GLN A 72 -13.29 -13.43 4.43
C GLN A 72 -13.49 -13.83 2.95
N LYS A 73 -14.72 -13.64 2.45
CA LYS A 73 -15.03 -13.93 1.05
C LYS A 73 -14.28 -12.97 0.11
N LEU A 74 -13.97 -13.44 -1.09
CA LEU A 74 -13.51 -12.61 -2.20
C LEU A 74 -14.60 -11.64 -2.63
N VAL A 75 -14.23 -10.39 -2.82
CA VAL A 75 -15.09 -9.33 -3.36
C VAL A 75 -14.41 -8.65 -4.54
N PRO A 76 -15.15 -8.27 -5.60
CA PRO A 76 -14.56 -7.51 -6.70
C PRO A 76 -13.95 -6.20 -6.18
N VAL A 77 -12.74 -5.88 -6.62
CA VAL A 77 -12.05 -4.65 -6.18
C VAL A 77 -12.89 -3.41 -6.49
N ARG A 78 -13.54 -3.38 -7.68
CA ARG A 78 -14.38 -2.27 -8.11
C ARG A 78 -15.67 -2.09 -7.30
N GLU A 79 -16.11 -3.13 -6.62
CA GLU A 79 -17.34 -3.14 -5.81
C GLU A 79 -17.06 -3.02 -4.32
N ASN A 80 -15.80 -2.90 -3.95
CA ASN A 80 -15.38 -2.91 -2.56
C ASN A 80 -15.80 -1.63 -1.84
N TRP A 81 -16.98 -1.69 -1.23
CA TRP A 81 -17.51 -0.62 -0.39
C TRP A 81 -16.78 -0.48 0.96
N TRP A 82 -16.10 -1.51 1.45
CA TRP A 82 -15.28 -1.48 2.67
C TRP A 82 -14.19 -0.42 2.58
N TYR A 83 -13.64 -0.26 1.40
CA TYR A 83 -12.62 0.73 1.10
C TYR A 83 -13.10 2.17 1.31
N ARG A 84 -14.40 2.40 1.20
CA ARG A 84 -15.02 3.72 1.47
C ARG A 84 -15.01 4.09 2.95
N TRP A 85 -14.84 3.11 3.84
CA TRP A 85 -14.82 3.31 5.28
C TRP A 85 -13.39 3.46 5.84
N ASP A 86 -12.40 2.97 5.11
CA ASP A 86 -11.03 2.94 5.59
C ASP A 86 -10.26 4.25 5.31
N ASP A 87 -10.88 5.27 4.72
CA ASP A 87 -10.28 6.57 4.40
C ASP A 87 -8.83 6.43 3.91
N SER A 88 -8.62 5.46 3.00
CA SER A 88 -7.29 5.09 2.53
C SER A 88 -6.73 6.17 1.63
N SER A 89 -5.50 6.52 1.86
CA SER A 89 -4.83 7.59 1.12
C SER A 89 -4.33 7.13 -0.25
N LYS A 90 -3.61 6.03 -0.28
CA LYS A 90 -2.98 5.42 -1.46
C LYS A 90 -2.90 3.92 -1.27
N VAL A 91 -3.05 3.17 -2.36
CA VAL A 91 -2.90 1.72 -2.40
C VAL A 91 -1.66 1.35 -3.17
N TYR A 92 -0.86 0.49 -2.57
CA TYR A 92 0.33 -0.07 -3.19
C TYR A 92 0.23 -1.58 -3.28
N ARG A 93 0.84 -2.15 -4.32
CA ARG A 93 0.95 -3.61 -4.54
C ARG A 93 2.39 -4.03 -4.48
N TYR A 94 2.70 -5.05 -3.66
CA TYR A 94 4.03 -5.65 -3.69
C TYR A 94 4.30 -6.36 -5.00
N THR A 95 5.49 -6.12 -5.54
CA THR A 95 6.01 -6.78 -6.75
C THR A 95 7.06 -7.83 -6.37
N PHE A 96 7.17 -8.88 -7.21
CA PHE A 96 8.23 -9.90 -7.06
C PHE A 96 9.53 -9.48 -7.73
N SER A 97 9.41 -8.75 -8.84
CA SER A 97 10.53 -8.09 -9.49
C SER A 97 10.75 -6.72 -8.87
N ALA A 98 12.00 -6.27 -8.90
CA ALA A 98 12.31 -4.91 -8.49
C ALA A 98 11.66 -3.90 -9.45
N ASN A 99 11.04 -2.88 -8.90
CA ASN A 99 10.52 -1.76 -9.65
C ASN A 99 11.68 -0.88 -10.12
N ARG A 100 11.93 -0.90 -11.43
CA ARG A 100 13.04 -0.18 -12.05
C ARG A 100 12.93 1.33 -11.87
N GLU A 101 11.74 1.88 -12.01
CA GLU A 101 11.48 3.30 -11.83
C GLU A 101 11.86 3.75 -10.41
N MET A 102 11.47 3.00 -9.38
CA MET A 102 11.88 3.31 -8.01
C MET A 102 13.39 3.25 -7.81
N TYR A 103 14.11 2.36 -8.50
CA TYR A 103 15.58 2.35 -8.46
C TYR A 103 16.19 3.63 -9.05
N GLU A 104 15.65 4.08 -10.17
CA GLU A 104 16.09 5.33 -10.82
C GLU A 104 15.81 6.54 -9.92
N GLN A 105 14.66 6.56 -9.25
CA GLN A 105 14.30 7.56 -8.26
C GLN A 105 15.24 7.55 -7.05
N MET A 106 15.53 6.37 -6.52
CA MET A 106 16.50 6.20 -5.42
C MET A 106 17.89 6.68 -5.81
N ALA A 107 18.33 6.40 -7.02
CA ALA A 107 19.63 6.87 -7.52
C ALA A 107 19.68 8.39 -7.66
N LYS A 108 18.56 9.01 -8.05
CA LYS A 108 18.45 10.46 -8.27
C LYS A 108 18.34 11.25 -6.96
N TYR A 109 17.56 10.78 -5.99
CA TYR A 109 17.20 11.54 -4.80
C TYR A 109 17.83 11.03 -3.51
N GLY A 110 18.27 9.78 -3.47
CA GLY A 110 18.99 9.22 -2.33
C GLY A 110 18.24 9.38 -1.01
N GLU A 111 18.88 10.05 -0.05
CA GLU A 111 18.35 10.26 1.29
C GLU A 111 17.20 11.27 1.37
N GLU A 112 16.96 12.06 0.31
CA GLU A 112 15.80 12.96 0.26
C GLU A 112 14.48 12.19 0.16
N LEU A 113 14.51 10.95 -0.38
CA LEU A 113 13.33 10.10 -0.39
C LEU A 113 13.00 9.59 1.02
N TYR A 114 11.73 9.73 1.40
CA TYR A 114 11.21 9.12 2.62
C TYR A 114 11.49 7.60 2.61
N PRO A 115 11.87 6.98 3.74
CA PRO A 115 12.33 5.58 3.79
C PRO A 115 11.41 4.57 3.12
N PHE A 116 10.11 4.80 3.13
CA PHE A 116 9.12 3.96 2.47
C PHE A 116 9.42 3.79 0.96
N TRP A 117 9.75 4.85 0.25
CA TRP A 117 10.06 4.80 -1.20
C TRP A 117 11.50 4.38 -1.51
N ARG A 118 12.27 3.99 -0.52
CA ARG A 118 13.59 3.38 -0.72
C ARG A 118 13.53 1.86 -0.88
N LEU A 119 12.33 1.28 -1.00
CA LEU A 119 12.11 -0.15 -1.22
C LEU A 119 11.52 -0.37 -2.62
N PRO A 120 12.33 -0.77 -3.62
CA PRO A 120 11.87 -0.90 -5.00
C PRO A 120 11.08 -2.19 -5.23
N LYS A 121 10.10 -2.47 -4.39
CA LYS A 121 9.33 -3.73 -4.36
C LYS A 121 7.81 -3.52 -4.39
N PHE A 122 7.35 -2.34 -4.77
CA PHE A 122 5.92 -2.08 -4.90
C PHE A 122 5.62 -1.08 -6.02
N ILE A 123 4.38 -1.05 -6.46
CA ILE A 123 3.83 -0.11 -7.44
C ILE A 123 2.57 0.53 -6.86
N ASP A 124 2.24 1.75 -7.32
CA ASP A 124 0.97 2.41 -7.02
C ASP A 124 -0.14 1.79 -7.87
N VAL A 125 -1.15 1.24 -7.21
CA VAL A 125 -2.34 0.64 -7.84
C VAL A 125 -3.63 1.35 -7.39
N THR A 126 -3.52 2.54 -6.85
CA THR A 126 -4.65 3.31 -6.34
C THR A 126 -5.78 3.45 -7.36
N HIS A 127 -5.42 3.58 -8.64
CA HIS A 127 -6.38 3.72 -9.75
C HIS A 127 -7.23 2.46 -9.98
N GLU A 128 -6.77 1.28 -9.59
CA GLU A 128 -7.50 0.02 -9.72
C GLU A 128 -8.66 -0.04 -8.71
N TYR A 129 -8.53 0.65 -7.59
CA TYR A 129 -9.54 0.79 -6.54
C TYR A 129 -10.59 1.89 -6.83
N GLY A 130 -10.47 2.55 -7.90
CA GLY A 130 -11.37 3.20 -8.86
C GLY A 130 -12.46 4.16 -8.38
N TYR A 131 -12.75 4.32 -7.10
CA TYR A 131 -13.86 5.17 -6.67
C TYR A 131 -13.46 6.58 -6.24
N TYR A 132 -12.17 6.84 -6.00
CA TYR A 132 -11.74 7.99 -5.22
C TYR A 132 -11.06 9.09 -6.03
N LEU A 133 -10.68 8.83 -7.27
CA LEU A 133 -9.88 9.76 -8.06
C LEU A 133 -10.63 10.23 -9.33
N LYS A 134 -11.87 10.67 -9.18
CA LYS A 134 -12.58 11.36 -10.27
C LYS A 134 -12.20 12.83 -10.38
N GLU A 135 -11.53 13.38 -9.39
CA GLU A 135 -11.16 14.78 -9.35
C GLU A 135 -9.65 14.92 -9.14
N GLU A 136 -9.00 15.66 -10.00
CA GLU A 136 -7.61 16.06 -9.85
C GLU A 136 -7.52 17.12 -8.76
N LEU A 137 -6.75 16.85 -7.70
CA LEU A 137 -6.44 17.84 -6.68
C LEU A 137 -5.28 18.71 -7.15
N VAL A 138 -5.57 19.87 -7.70
CA VAL A 138 -4.56 20.87 -8.03
C VAL A 138 -4.32 21.79 -6.84
N ILE A 139 -3.15 21.69 -6.24
CA ILE A 139 -2.74 22.59 -5.14
C ILE A 139 -1.85 23.69 -5.73
N PRO A 140 -2.36 24.94 -5.90
CA PRO A 140 -1.53 26.03 -6.38
C PRO A 140 -0.49 26.37 -5.29
N LEU A 141 0.76 26.18 -5.59
CA LEU A 141 1.86 26.69 -4.75
C LEU A 141 2.01 28.18 -4.98
N GLU A 142 1.21 28.97 -4.30
CA GLU A 142 1.29 30.43 -4.38
C GLU A 142 2.65 30.91 -3.88
N LYS A 143 3.21 31.93 -4.57
CA LYS A 143 4.50 32.57 -4.21
C LYS A 143 4.52 33.21 -2.81
N GLN A 144 3.42 33.21 -2.11
CA GLN A 144 3.27 33.82 -0.78
C GLN A 144 3.91 33.00 0.33
N TYR A 145 4.01 31.70 0.17
CA TYR A 145 4.74 30.89 1.15
C TYR A 145 6.24 31.00 0.85
N LYS A 146 6.95 31.80 1.65
CA LYS A 146 8.43 31.82 1.70
C LYS A 146 8.92 30.51 2.31
N VAL A 147 8.56 29.37 1.69
CA VAL A 147 9.12 28.08 2.05
C VAL A 147 10.58 28.12 1.59
N LYS A 148 11.51 28.06 2.53
CA LYS A 148 12.90 27.74 2.18
C LYS A 148 12.86 26.38 1.50
N ARG A 149 12.96 26.34 0.18
CA ARG A 149 13.12 25.09 -0.55
C ARG A 149 14.47 24.51 -0.18
N SER A 150 14.48 23.60 0.77
CA SER A 150 15.68 22.89 1.20
C SER A 150 15.90 21.59 0.46
N GLY A 151 14.90 21.12 -0.29
CA GLY A 151 14.91 19.85 -1.01
C GLY A 151 14.35 19.94 -2.43
N LYS A 152 14.48 18.86 -3.18
CA LYS A 152 13.96 18.69 -4.55
C LYS A 152 12.61 18.02 -4.61
N ILE A 153 12.11 17.53 -3.47
CA ILE A 153 10.92 16.70 -3.35
C ILE A 153 9.88 17.41 -2.51
N ALA A 154 8.64 17.42 -2.98
CA ALA A 154 7.45 17.79 -2.22
C ALA A 154 6.68 16.53 -1.86
N TYR A 155 6.22 16.41 -0.61
CA TYR A 155 5.46 15.27 -0.12
C TYR A 155 3.99 15.64 0.10
N LEU A 156 3.09 14.78 -0.42
CA LEU A 156 1.71 14.75 0.03
C LEU A 156 1.66 13.91 1.31
N CYS A 157 1.15 14.51 2.38
CA CYS A 157 1.06 13.84 3.66
C CYS A 157 -0.38 13.75 4.15
N VAL A 158 -0.70 12.70 4.88
CA VAL A 158 -1.93 12.60 5.66
C VAL A 158 -1.62 12.71 7.14
N SER A 159 -2.56 13.29 7.88
CA SER A 159 -2.47 13.36 9.33
C SER A 159 -2.75 11.98 9.92
N ASP A 160 -1.84 11.52 10.74
CA ASP A 160 -1.86 10.25 11.41
C ASP A 160 -1.70 10.50 12.90
N ARG A 161 -2.80 10.74 13.59
CA ARG A 161 -2.94 11.07 15.02
C ARG A 161 -1.93 12.06 15.56
N ASP A 162 -0.64 11.74 15.53
CA ASP A 162 0.44 12.47 16.17
C ASP A 162 1.52 12.98 15.19
N ARG A 163 1.40 12.66 13.90
CA ARG A 163 2.38 13.04 12.88
C ARG A 163 1.76 13.19 11.48
N TRP A 164 2.51 13.80 10.59
CA TRP A 164 2.24 13.82 9.16
C TRP A 164 3.01 12.69 8.47
N THR A 165 2.29 11.74 7.89
CA THR A 165 2.91 10.61 7.21
C THR A 165 2.81 10.82 5.70
N PRO A 166 3.95 10.82 4.99
CA PRO A 166 3.97 10.92 3.54
C PRO A 166 3.26 9.73 2.88
N VAL A 167 2.39 10.02 1.91
CA VAL A 167 1.63 9.03 1.16
C VAL A 167 1.85 9.12 -0.35
N ASP A 168 2.37 10.26 -0.81
CA ASP A 168 2.79 10.47 -2.18
C ASP A 168 3.85 11.57 -2.25
N TRP A 169 4.50 11.74 -3.41
CA TRP A 169 5.51 12.76 -3.61
C TRP A 169 5.64 13.20 -5.06
N THR A 170 6.23 14.39 -5.28
CA THR A 170 6.56 14.94 -6.59
C THR A 170 7.85 15.74 -6.53
N GLU A 171 8.43 16.03 -7.72
CA GLU A 171 9.61 16.90 -7.90
C GLU A 171 9.25 18.39 -7.83
#